data_47e85b25782bab87f2bbde8f216a672b
#
_entry.id   47e85b25782bab87f2bbde8f216a672b
#
_cell.length_a   1.000
_cell.length_b   1.000
_cell.length_c   1.000
_cell.angle_alpha   90.00
_cell.angle_beta   90.00
_cell.angle_gamma   90.00
#
_symmetry.space_group_name_H-M   'P 1'
#
loop_
_entity.id
_entity.type
_entity.pdbx_description
1 polymer ?
#
loop_
_entity_poly.entity_id
_entity_poly.type
_entity_poly.pdbx_seq_one_letter_code
_entity_poly.pdbx_strand_id
1 'polypeptide(L)'
;ECLVGSEMCIRDRISPETGFSCNKNIIGCHNHERPNNLTKAIKHSCNPYFFQVYKRLIMKDNSKNVFQTSREGLGIWEQKIKTFGFGNSLGIDLPEEKSGFIPDVDFYDKWYGKKRWAFSTIYSNSIGEGEIGVSPIQMANLASIIANRGYYYTPHVIKKIANENILKKFKIKHSTCVDKKHFEVVVKAMNEVVNQGTGRNARIDSIEVCGKTGTVENKTFNDHSVFISFAPMDNPQIAIAVYVEFGTWGSKWAAPIASLMMESFIKGSLTEKSIEKANQISQAVILNPNTDFK
;
A
#
# COMPACT_ATOMS: atom_id res chain seq x y z
N GLU A 1 15.11 -1.65 -17.85
CA GLU A 1 13.71 -1.33 -18.22
C GLU A 1 12.62 -2.17 -17.55
N CYS A 2 12.95 -3.09 -16.68
CA CYS A 2 11.98 -3.94 -15.99
C CYS A 2 12.04 -3.72 -14.49
N LEU A 3 11.53 -2.60 -13.98
CA LEU A 3 11.74 -2.27 -12.58
C LEU A 3 10.50 -2.27 -11.69
N VAL A 4 9.32 -2.23 -12.22
CA VAL A 4 8.09 -2.51 -11.48
C VAL A 4 7.08 -3.09 -12.45
N GLY A 5 6.88 -4.41 -12.36
CA GLY A 5 5.62 -4.98 -12.79
C GLY A 5 5.33 -5.01 -14.28
N SER A 6 6.32 -5.19 -15.15
CA SER A 6 5.91 -5.78 -16.43
C SER A 6 5.47 -7.21 -16.14
N GLU A 7 4.27 -7.55 -16.55
CA GLU A 7 3.76 -8.92 -16.48
C GLU A 7 4.78 -9.90 -17.08
N MET A 8 5.51 -9.45 -18.09
CA MET A 8 6.57 -10.18 -18.78
C MET A 8 7.81 -10.39 -17.91
N CYS A 9 8.28 -9.39 -17.15
CA CYS A 9 9.44 -9.55 -16.25
C CYS A 9 9.11 -10.41 -15.02
N ILE A 10 7.88 -10.45 -14.60
CA ILE A 10 7.41 -11.32 -13.50
C ILE A 10 7.04 -12.71 -14.06
N ARG A 11 6.40 -12.81 -15.21
CA ARG A 11 6.05 -14.08 -15.87
C ARG A 11 7.27 -14.89 -16.29
N ASP A 12 8.23 -14.28 -16.97
CA ASP A 12 9.36 -15.02 -17.55
C ASP A 12 10.40 -15.47 -16.54
N ARG A 13 10.38 -14.90 -15.31
CA ARG A 13 11.32 -15.26 -14.25
C ARG A 13 10.69 -16.00 -13.06
N ILE A 14 9.38 -16.09 -13.03
CA ILE A 14 8.62 -16.93 -12.12
C ILE A 14 8.01 -18.02 -12.99
N SER A 15 8.80 -19.07 -13.24
CA SER A 15 8.30 -20.24 -13.94
C SER A 15 7.03 -20.75 -13.24
N PRO A 16 5.93 -20.98 -13.96
CA PRO A 16 4.75 -21.62 -13.41
C PRO A 16 5.04 -22.97 -12.74
N GLU A 17 6.12 -23.63 -13.18
CA GLU A 17 6.56 -24.94 -12.73
C GLU A 17 7.35 -24.94 -11.42
N THR A 18 8.02 -23.84 -11.10
CA THR A 18 8.76 -23.66 -9.85
C THR A 18 7.95 -22.93 -8.80
N GLY A 19 6.63 -23.14 -8.73
CA GLY A 19 5.73 -22.44 -7.82
C GLY A 19 6.41 -21.98 -6.53
N PHE A 20 6.36 -20.67 -6.22
CA PHE A 20 6.94 -20.13 -5.00
C PHE A 20 6.51 -20.99 -3.83
N SER A 21 7.46 -21.65 -3.20
CA SER A 21 7.18 -22.17 -1.87
C SER A 21 6.98 -20.97 -0.98
N CYS A 22 5.77 -20.82 -0.46
CA CYS A 22 5.51 -19.94 0.67
C CYS A 22 6.35 -20.47 1.84
N ASN A 23 7.67 -20.20 1.79
CA ASN A 23 8.57 -20.69 2.82
C ASN A 23 8.46 -19.75 4.02
N LYS A 24 7.60 -20.14 4.96
CA LYS A 24 7.35 -19.42 6.21
C LYS A 24 8.60 -19.26 7.09
N ASN A 25 9.67 -20.00 6.79
CA ASN A 25 10.94 -19.88 7.52
C ASN A 25 11.76 -18.63 7.13
N ILE A 26 11.43 -17.99 6.00
CA ILE A 26 12.15 -16.80 5.53
C ILE A 26 11.39 -15.53 5.95
N ILE A 27 10.09 -15.53 5.77
CA ILE A 27 9.19 -14.45 6.16
C ILE A 27 7.82 -15.02 6.49
N GLY A 28 7.21 -14.57 7.58
CA GLY A 28 5.89 -15.03 8.02
C GLY A 28 4.80 -14.76 6.98
N CYS A 29 3.88 -15.72 6.84
CA CYS A 29 2.71 -15.58 5.99
C CYS A 29 1.55 -16.39 6.56
N HIS A 30 0.33 -15.88 6.41
CA HIS A 30 -0.87 -16.63 6.76
C HIS A 30 -1.12 -17.80 5.80
N ASN A 31 -2.03 -18.68 6.14
CA ASN A 31 -2.34 -19.85 5.30
C ASN A 31 -3.23 -19.45 4.12
N HIS A 32 -2.78 -19.72 2.90
CA HIS A 32 -3.51 -19.46 1.67
C HIS A 32 -2.99 -20.34 0.52
N GLU A 33 -3.73 -20.41 -0.59
CA GLU A 33 -3.29 -21.04 -1.83
C GLU A 33 -2.00 -20.39 -2.34
N ARG A 34 -1.07 -21.18 -2.85
CA ARG A 34 0.19 -20.68 -3.42
C ARG A 34 -0.07 -19.77 -4.63
N PRO A 35 0.35 -18.50 -4.60
CA PRO A 35 0.19 -17.64 -5.75
C PRO A 35 1.21 -18.02 -6.83
N ASN A 36 0.73 -18.19 -8.05
CA ASN A 36 1.57 -18.42 -9.23
C ASN A 36 1.69 -17.18 -10.13
N ASN A 37 1.08 -16.08 -9.75
CA ASN A 37 1.15 -14.80 -10.46
C ASN A 37 0.91 -13.62 -9.50
N LEU A 38 1.12 -12.40 -10.01
CA LEU A 38 0.97 -11.16 -9.25
C LEU A 38 -0.47 -10.95 -8.73
N THR A 39 -1.48 -11.25 -9.54
CA THR A 39 -2.89 -11.11 -9.15
C THR A 39 -3.21 -11.94 -7.91
N LYS A 40 -2.86 -13.21 -7.92
CA LYS A 40 -3.06 -14.09 -6.76
C LYS A 40 -2.21 -13.66 -5.56
N ALA A 41 -0.99 -13.17 -5.78
CA ALA A 41 -0.13 -12.70 -4.70
C ALA A 41 -0.72 -11.46 -3.99
N ILE A 42 -1.27 -10.51 -4.74
CA ILE A 42 -1.97 -9.35 -4.18
C ILE A 42 -3.27 -9.78 -3.49
N LYS A 43 -4.08 -10.61 -4.14
CA LYS A 43 -5.34 -11.16 -3.61
C LYS A 43 -5.17 -11.80 -2.24
N HIS A 44 -4.14 -12.63 -2.09
CA HIS A 44 -3.86 -13.35 -0.86
C HIS A 44 -2.86 -12.63 0.06
N SER A 45 -2.37 -11.44 -0.30
CA SER A 45 -1.38 -10.70 0.49
C SER A 45 -0.15 -11.55 0.85
N CYS A 46 0.46 -12.23 -0.14
CA CYS A 46 1.51 -13.22 0.07
C CYS A 46 2.88 -12.56 0.33
N ASN A 47 3.33 -12.54 1.57
CA ASN A 47 4.62 -11.97 1.96
C ASN A 47 5.81 -12.62 1.23
N PRO A 48 5.96 -13.96 1.16
CA PRO A 48 7.07 -14.58 0.45
C PRO A 48 7.15 -14.23 -1.04
N TYR A 49 6.01 -13.99 -1.69
CA TYR A 49 6.01 -13.53 -3.08
C TYR A 49 6.67 -12.15 -3.21
N PHE A 50 6.22 -11.18 -2.40
CA PHE A 50 6.77 -9.83 -2.44
C PHE A 50 8.22 -9.77 -1.96
N PHE A 51 8.59 -10.58 -0.98
CA PHE A 51 9.99 -10.78 -0.60
C PHE A 51 10.84 -11.17 -1.81
N GLN A 52 10.41 -12.16 -2.61
CA GLN A 52 11.16 -12.62 -3.78
C GLN A 52 11.20 -11.55 -4.89
N VAL A 53 10.09 -10.82 -5.11
CA VAL A 53 10.07 -9.70 -6.06
C VAL A 53 11.07 -8.63 -5.64
N TYR A 54 11.02 -8.20 -4.38
CA TYR A 54 11.93 -7.19 -3.84
C TYR A 54 13.39 -7.65 -3.91
N LYS A 55 13.67 -8.91 -3.54
CA LYS A 55 15.01 -9.49 -3.67
C LYS A 55 15.55 -9.39 -5.09
N ARG A 56 14.73 -9.67 -6.11
CA ARG A 56 15.14 -9.56 -7.51
C ARG A 56 15.36 -8.11 -7.95
N LEU A 57 14.59 -7.18 -7.43
CA LEU A 57 14.76 -5.76 -7.69
C LEU A 57 16.08 -5.24 -7.11
N ILE A 58 16.36 -5.59 -5.86
CA ILE A 58 17.56 -5.13 -5.13
C ILE A 58 18.81 -5.86 -5.61
N MET A 59 18.72 -7.19 -5.77
CA MET A 59 19.88 -8.06 -6.10
C MET A 59 19.95 -8.36 -7.60
N LYS A 60 19.76 -7.34 -8.44
CA LYS A 60 19.69 -7.50 -9.90
C LYS A 60 21.05 -7.89 -10.51
N ASP A 61 22.13 -7.36 -9.99
CA ASP A 61 23.50 -7.59 -10.49
C ASP A 61 24.24 -8.58 -9.60
N ASN A 62 24.37 -9.82 -10.07
CA ASN A 62 25.08 -10.89 -9.35
C ASN A 62 26.61 -10.87 -9.60
N SER A 63 27.13 -9.98 -10.45
CA SER A 63 28.57 -9.86 -10.73
C SER A 63 29.33 -9.12 -9.63
N LYS A 64 28.64 -8.35 -8.81
CA LYS A 64 29.19 -7.55 -7.71
C LYS A 64 29.04 -8.27 -6.38
N ASN A 65 29.80 -7.80 -5.39
CA ASN A 65 29.62 -8.33 -4.05
C ASN A 65 28.24 -7.90 -3.47
N VAL A 66 27.70 -8.72 -2.56
CA VAL A 66 26.35 -8.57 -2.00
C VAL A 66 26.09 -7.20 -1.37
N PHE A 67 27.08 -6.60 -0.71
CA PHE A 67 26.94 -5.29 -0.07
C PHE A 67 26.80 -4.17 -1.12
N GLN A 68 27.60 -4.21 -2.17
CA GLN A 68 27.54 -3.22 -3.24
C GLN A 68 26.24 -3.34 -4.03
N THR A 69 25.86 -4.57 -4.41
CA THR A 69 24.59 -4.82 -5.12
C THR A 69 23.38 -4.35 -4.33
N SER A 70 23.35 -4.62 -3.01
CA SER A 70 22.26 -4.18 -2.14
C SER A 70 22.14 -2.66 -2.06
N ARG A 71 23.28 -1.96 -1.99
CA ARG A 71 23.33 -0.48 -1.96
C ARG A 71 22.79 0.14 -3.24
N GLU A 72 23.30 -0.31 -4.39
CA GLU A 72 22.86 0.17 -5.70
C GLU A 72 21.38 -0.12 -5.94
N GLY A 73 20.95 -1.35 -5.63
CA GLY A 73 19.56 -1.76 -5.76
C GLY A 73 18.60 -0.95 -4.89
N LEU A 74 18.99 -0.70 -3.62
CA LEU A 74 18.19 0.13 -2.72
C LEU A 74 18.07 1.57 -3.23
N GLY A 75 19.17 2.19 -3.69
CA GLY A 75 19.13 3.55 -4.23
C GLY A 75 18.23 3.68 -5.46
N ILE A 76 18.25 2.69 -6.36
CA ILE A 76 17.36 2.66 -7.52
C ILE A 76 15.90 2.48 -7.09
N TRP A 77 15.62 1.59 -6.14
CA TRP A 77 14.28 1.34 -5.63
C TRP A 77 13.71 2.60 -4.94
N GLU A 78 14.49 3.23 -4.07
CA GLU A 78 14.11 4.43 -3.31
C GLU A 78 13.73 5.59 -4.26
N GLN A 79 14.55 5.87 -5.29
CA GLN A 79 14.25 6.89 -6.29
C GLN A 79 12.90 6.63 -6.99
N LYS A 80 12.59 5.36 -7.28
CA LYS A 80 11.32 4.99 -7.91
C LYS A 80 10.13 5.15 -6.99
N ILE A 81 10.26 4.74 -5.73
CA ILE A 81 9.21 4.88 -4.73
C ILE A 81 8.89 6.36 -4.46
N LYS A 82 9.88 7.24 -4.50
CA LYS A 82 9.68 8.69 -4.40
C LYS A 82 8.78 9.26 -5.50
N THR A 83 8.75 8.67 -6.69
CA THR A 83 7.83 9.11 -7.76
C THR A 83 6.35 8.90 -7.42
N PHE A 84 6.05 8.08 -6.41
CA PHE A 84 4.70 7.88 -5.87
C PHE A 84 4.33 8.88 -4.74
N GLY A 85 5.22 9.84 -4.44
CA GLY A 85 5.01 10.82 -3.39
C GLY A 85 5.38 10.34 -1.98
N PHE A 86 6.09 9.20 -1.86
CA PHE A 86 6.58 8.71 -0.58
C PHE A 86 7.92 9.33 -0.19
N GLY A 87 8.18 9.47 1.13
CA GLY A 87 9.43 9.99 1.65
C GLY A 87 9.63 11.50 1.49
N ASN A 88 8.66 12.20 0.91
CA ASN A 88 8.62 13.66 0.79
C ASN A 88 7.22 14.17 1.12
N SER A 89 7.13 15.45 1.51
CA SER A 89 5.84 16.13 1.60
C SER A 89 5.20 16.23 0.22
N LEU A 90 3.90 15.96 0.13
CA LEU A 90 3.12 16.11 -1.12
C LEU A 90 2.87 17.58 -1.47
N GLY A 91 3.01 18.49 -0.50
CA GLY A 91 2.76 19.92 -0.65
C GLY A 91 1.28 20.29 -0.50
N ILE A 92 0.55 19.56 0.37
CA ILE A 92 -0.86 19.83 0.69
C ILE A 92 -1.03 21.24 1.27
N ASP A 93 -2.26 21.70 1.38
CA ASP A 93 -2.62 23.02 1.92
C ASP A 93 -3.00 22.99 3.40
N LEU A 94 -2.66 21.90 4.09
CA LEU A 94 -2.77 21.80 5.54
C LEU A 94 -1.41 22.00 6.21
N PRO A 95 -1.36 22.62 7.40
CA PRO A 95 -0.14 22.77 8.15
C PRO A 95 0.39 21.42 8.66
N GLU A 96 1.67 21.38 9.00
CA GLU A 96 2.33 20.23 9.64
C GLU A 96 2.28 18.91 8.85
N GLU A 97 2.26 18.98 7.53
CA GLU A 97 2.35 17.79 6.69
C GLU A 97 3.60 16.96 7.04
N LYS A 98 3.39 15.67 7.29
CA LYS A 98 4.49 14.73 7.53
C LYS A 98 4.93 14.09 6.21
N SER A 99 6.23 14.14 5.93
CA SER A 99 6.83 13.57 4.73
C SER A 99 6.84 12.04 4.72
N GLY A 100 6.56 11.40 5.85
CA GLY A 100 6.87 9.99 6.03
C GLY A 100 8.38 9.74 5.99
N PHE A 101 8.78 8.49 5.86
CA PHE A 101 10.18 8.09 5.78
C PHE A 101 10.33 6.88 4.85
N ILE A 102 11.21 6.99 3.86
CA ILE A 102 11.66 5.87 3.02
C ILE A 102 13.16 5.74 3.25
N PRO A 103 13.62 4.61 3.82
CA PRO A 103 15.03 4.44 4.14
C PRO A 103 15.88 4.40 2.86
N ASP A 104 16.93 5.19 2.85
CA ASP A 104 17.90 5.30 1.78
C ASP A 104 19.24 4.63 2.14
N VAL A 105 20.18 4.71 1.23
CA VAL A 105 21.53 4.15 1.41
C VAL A 105 22.26 4.83 2.56
N ASP A 106 22.14 6.14 2.72
CA ASP A 106 22.84 6.91 3.75
C ASP A 106 22.30 6.59 5.15
N PHE A 107 21.00 6.33 5.26
CA PHE A 107 20.40 5.84 6.51
C PHE A 107 21.05 4.53 6.96
N TYR A 108 21.11 3.51 6.10
CA TYR A 108 21.70 2.21 6.48
C TYR A 108 23.22 2.30 6.68
N ASP A 109 23.91 3.15 5.93
CA ASP A 109 25.35 3.39 6.14
C ASP A 109 25.64 4.01 7.50
N LYS A 110 24.78 4.93 7.94
CA LYS A 110 24.91 5.58 9.25
C LYS A 110 24.69 4.59 10.40
N TRP A 111 23.68 3.72 10.29
CA TRP A 111 23.32 2.80 11.37
C TRP A 111 24.16 1.54 11.43
N TYR A 112 24.53 0.97 10.29
CA TYR A 112 25.25 -0.31 10.20
C TYR A 112 26.70 -0.16 9.77
N GLY A 113 27.06 0.97 9.18
CA GLY A 113 28.37 1.23 8.58
C GLY A 113 28.43 0.83 7.09
N LYS A 114 29.23 1.58 6.33
CA LYS A 114 29.46 1.32 4.90
C LYS A 114 29.94 -0.13 4.70
N LYS A 115 29.35 -0.85 3.74
CA LYS A 115 29.69 -2.25 3.41
C LYS A 115 29.40 -3.26 4.54
N ARG A 116 28.57 -2.92 5.53
CA ARG A 116 28.18 -3.82 6.63
C ARG A 116 26.74 -4.25 6.62
N TRP A 117 25.94 -3.78 5.66
CA TRP A 117 24.54 -4.16 5.49
C TRP A 117 24.29 -4.67 4.06
N ALA A 118 23.35 -5.54 3.91
CA ALA A 118 22.99 -6.20 2.66
C ALA A 118 21.48 -6.42 2.57
N PHE A 119 21.02 -7.13 1.56
CA PHE A 119 19.60 -7.48 1.40
C PHE A 119 18.99 -8.10 2.67
N SER A 120 19.72 -8.90 3.41
CA SER A 120 19.30 -9.49 4.68
C SER A 120 18.99 -8.45 5.78
N THR A 121 19.45 -7.23 5.65
CA THR A 121 19.16 -6.13 6.59
C THR A 121 17.88 -5.39 6.22
N ILE A 122 17.56 -5.32 4.91
CA ILE A 122 16.51 -4.46 4.37
C ILE A 122 15.29 -5.23 3.85
N TYR A 123 15.23 -6.56 4.04
CA TYR A 123 14.18 -7.40 3.44
C TYR A 123 12.76 -7.09 3.94
N SER A 124 12.61 -6.54 5.16
CA SER A 124 11.33 -6.11 5.72
C SER A 124 10.63 -5.04 4.87
N ASN A 125 11.42 -4.20 4.16
CA ASN A 125 10.87 -3.22 3.22
C ASN A 125 10.04 -3.89 2.10
N SER A 126 10.26 -5.17 1.82
CA SER A 126 9.54 -5.93 0.79
C SER A 126 8.04 -6.06 1.04
N ILE A 127 7.62 -5.94 2.28
CA ILE A 127 6.22 -6.05 2.72
C ILE A 127 5.69 -4.74 3.33
N GLY A 128 6.47 -3.65 3.22
CA GLY A 128 6.10 -2.34 3.76
C GLY A 128 6.31 -2.18 5.26
N GLU A 129 7.10 -3.06 5.85
CA GLU A 129 7.51 -3.04 7.26
C GLU A 129 8.93 -2.51 7.43
N GLY A 130 9.50 -2.64 8.62
CA GLY A 130 10.82 -2.17 8.94
C GLY A 130 10.85 -0.67 9.19
N GLU A 131 11.74 0.02 8.49
CA GLU A 131 11.96 1.46 8.70
C GLU A 131 11.04 2.35 7.85
N ILE A 132 10.16 1.77 7.02
CA ILE A 132 9.22 2.51 6.17
C ILE A 132 8.15 3.17 7.04
N GLY A 133 8.05 4.49 6.96
CA GLY A 133 7.00 5.28 7.58
C GLY A 133 6.21 6.06 6.54
N VAL A 134 4.87 5.92 6.53
CA VAL A 134 4.00 6.63 5.60
C VAL A 134 2.82 7.26 6.33
N SER A 135 2.41 8.44 5.87
CA SER A 135 1.23 9.11 6.42
C SER A 135 -0.06 8.59 5.76
N PRO A 136 -1.22 8.68 6.44
CA PRO A 136 -2.51 8.29 5.85
C PRO A 136 -2.81 9.00 4.53
N ILE A 137 -2.42 10.26 4.38
CA ILE A 137 -2.62 11.00 3.12
C ILE A 137 -1.75 10.43 1.99
N GLN A 138 -0.54 9.99 2.28
CA GLN A 138 0.31 9.32 1.29
C GLN A 138 -0.26 7.96 0.88
N MET A 139 -0.87 7.22 1.80
CA MET A 139 -1.57 5.98 1.49
C MET A 139 -2.81 6.22 0.63
N ALA A 140 -3.61 7.25 0.92
CA ALA A 140 -4.74 7.66 0.08
C ALA A 140 -4.27 8.10 -1.31
N ASN A 141 -3.15 8.83 -1.38
CA ASN A 141 -2.52 9.22 -2.64
C ASN A 141 -2.08 8.00 -3.46
N LEU A 142 -1.53 6.95 -2.83
CA LEU A 142 -1.22 5.68 -3.52
C LEU A 142 -2.47 5.05 -4.13
N ALA A 143 -3.59 5.01 -3.38
CA ALA A 143 -4.85 4.52 -3.90
C ALA A 143 -5.32 5.36 -5.11
N SER A 144 -5.17 6.69 -5.04
CA SER A 144 -5.47 7.62 -6.15
C SER A 144 -4.56 7.38 -7.36
N ILE A 145 -3.26 7.16 -7.16
CA ILE A 145 -2.30 6.84 -8.23
C ILE A 145 -2.72 5.56 -8.97
N ILE A 146 -3.09 4.52 -8.24
CA ILE A 146 -3.53 3.26 -8.84
C ILE A 146 -4.86 3.45 -9.58
N ALA A 147 -5.81 4.17 -8.99
CA ALA A 147 -7.09 4.54 -9.60
C ALA A 147 -6.88 5.30 -10.93
N ASN A 148 -5.96 6.23 -10.96
CA ASN A 148 -5.60 7.03 -12.12
C ASN A 148 -4.64 6.33 -13.11
N ARG A 149 -4.19 5.11 -12.81
CA ARG A 149 -3.23 4.35 -13.63
C ARG A 149 -1.90 5.09 -13.80
N GLY A 150 -1.34 5.57 -12.68
CA GLY A 150 0.06 6.00 -12.62
C GLY A 150 0.32 7.49 -12.45
N TYR A 151 -0.68 8.29 -12.07
CA TYR A 151 -0.46 9.70 -11.76
C TYR A 151 -1.33 10.20 -10.62
N TYR A 152 -0.97 11.36 -10.07
CA TYR A 152 -1.75 12.08 -9.06
C TYR A 152 -1.63 13.59 -9.24
N TYR A 153 -2.51 14.31 -8.58
CA TYR A 153 -2.40 15.74 -8.31
C TYR A 153 -2.18 15.92 -6.80
N THR A 154 -1.44 16.94 -6.41
CA THR A 154 -1.26 17.23 -4.98
C THR A 154 -2.61 17.32 -4.28
N PRO A 155 -2.87 16.47 -3.26
CA PRO A 155 -4.10 16.54 -2.48
C PRO A 155 -4.25 17.91 -1.81
N HIS A 156 -5.47 18.41 -1.73
CA HIS A 156 -5.77 19.71 -1.12
C HIS A 156 -7.21 19.77 -0.64
N VAL A 157 -7.49 20.55 0.38
CA VAL A 157 -8.83 20.74 0.96
C VAL A 157 -9.51 22.02 0.46
N ILE A 158 -8.71 23.03 0.08
CA ILE A 158 -9.24 24.30 -0.39
C ILE A 158 -9.70 24.17 -1.85
N LYS A 159 -10.99 24.22 -2.08
CA LYS A 159 -11.57 24.17 -3.42
C LYS A 159 -11.52 25.53 -4.13
N LYS A 160 -11.75 26.63 -3.39
CA LYS A 160 -11.82 27.98 -3.92
C LYS A 160 -11.60 29.01 -2.80
N ILE A 161 -10.91 30.11 -3.09
CA ILE A 161 -10.75 31.24 -2.19
C ILE A 161 -11.40 32.45 -2.85
N ALA A 162 -12.51 32.93 -2.31
CA ALA A 162 -13.30 34.06 -2.87
C ALA A 162 -13.56 33.87 -4.39
N ASN A 163 -13.10 34.78 -5.21
CA ASN A 163 -13.24 34.73 -6.67
C ASN A 163 -12.01 34.15 -7.39
N GLU A 164 -11.00 33.72 -6.64
CA GLU A 164 -9.78 33.16 -7.21
C GLU A 164 -9.92 31.65 -7.48
N ASN A 165 -9.34 31.23 -8.58
CA ASN A 165 -9.25 29.80 -8.89
C ASN A 165 -8.21 29.13 -7.96
N ILE A 166 -8.38 27.82 -7.77
CA ILE A 166 -7.43 26.96 -7.09
C ILE A 166 -5.99 27.23 -7.55
N LEU A 167 -5.04 27.26 -6.61
CA LEU A 167 -3.63 27.52 -6.87
C LEU A 167 -3.10 26.63 -7.99
N LYS A 168 -2.28 27.18 -8.89
CA LYS A 168 -1.72 26.47 -10.03
C LYS A 168 -0.98 25.18 -9.62
N LYS A 169 -0.32 25.16 -8.44
CA LYS A 169 0.41 23.99 -7.93
C LYS A 169 -0.47 22.74 -7.82
N PHE A 170 -1.76 22.88 -7.49
CA PHE A 170 -2.69 21.75 -7.36
C PHE A 170 -3.23 21.23 -8.70
N LYS A 171 -2.91 21.90 -9.80
CA LYS A 171 -3.24 21.48 -11.17
C LYS A 171 -2.07 20.78 -11.87
N ILE A 172 -0.92 20.67 -11.22
CA ILE A 172 0.25 20.00 -11.77
C ILE A 172 0.05 18.50 -11.64
N LYS A 173 0.15 17.81 -12.78
CA LYS A 173 0.10 16.35 -12.83
C LYS A 173 1.47 15.77 -12.49
N HIS A 174 1.51 14.95 -11.45
CA HIS A 174 2.69 14.18 -11.08
C HIS A 174 2.55 12.76 -11.62
N SER A 175 3.47 12.32 -12.46
CA SER A 175 3.46 10.96 -13.03
C SER A 175 4.48 10.08 -12.31
N THR A 176 4.12 8.84 -12.07
CA THR A 176 5.05 7.82 -11.56
C THR A 176 5.99 7.33 -12.66
N CYS A 177 7.04 6.63 -12.27
CA CYS A 177 7.97 6.00 -13.22
C CYS A 177 7.44 4.70 -13.85
N VAL A 178 6.17 4.35 -13.61
CA VAL A 178 5.56 3.08 -14.06
C VAL A 178 4.55 3.35 -15.17
N ASP A 179 4.65 2.61 -16.27
CA ASP A 179 3.73 2.72 -17.39
C ASP A 179 2.30 2.34 -17.00
N LYS A 180 1.32 3.05 -17.59
CA LYS A 180 -0.12 2.83 -17.38
C LYS A 180 -0.54 1.37 -17.50
N LYS A 181 -0.01 0.64 -18.48
CA LYS A 181 -0.37 -0.77 -18.75
C LYS A 181 -0.15 -1.71 -17.56
N HIS A 182 0.81 -1.39 -16.67
CA HIS A 182 1.13 -2.22 -15.50
C HIS A 182 0.18 -2.01 -14.34
N PHE A 183 -0.52 -0.89 -14.31
CA PHE A 183 -1.54 -0.64 -13.29
C PHE A 183 -2.80 -1.48 -13.47
N GLU A 184 -3.13 -1.91 -14.70
CA GLU A 184 -4.34 -2.70 -14.96
C GLU A 184 -4.34 -4.05 -14.23
N VAL A 185 -3.17 -4.69 -14.14
CA VAL A 185 -3.02 -5.95 -13.40
C VAL A 185 -3.22 -5.70 -11.90
N VAL A 186 -2.68 -4.58 -11.38
CA VAL A 186 -2.82 -4.22 -9.96
C VAL A 186 -4.27 -3.88 -9.63
N VAL A 187 -4.95 -3.12 -10.49
CA VAL A 187 -6.37 -2.77 -10.33
C VAL A 187 -7.25 -4.01 -10.27
N LYS A 188 -7.09 -4.94 -11.22
CA LYS A 188 -7.80 -6.23 -11.22
C LYS A 188 -7.51 -7.02 -9.95
N ALA A 189 -6.26 -7.07 -9.54
CA ALA A 189 -5.86 -7.78 -8.32
C ALA A 189 -6.47 -7.15 -7.06
N MET A 190 -6.51 -5.82 -6.96
CA MET A 190 -7.15 -5.11 -5.85
C MET A 190 -8.68 -5.32 -5.84
N ASN A 191 -9.31 -5.45 -6.99
CA ASN A 191 -10.72 -5.83 -7.07
C ASN A 191 -10.92 -7.28 -6.58
N GLU A 192 -10.05 -8.22 -6.95
CA GLU A 192 -10.10 -9.58 -6.41
C GLU A 192 -9.84 -9.67 -4.90
N VAL A 193 -9.02 -8.80 -4.33
CA VAL A 193 -8.86 -8.69 -2.86
C VAL A 193 -10.22 -8.47 -2.19
N VAL A 194 -11.03 -7.58 -2.74
CA VAL A 194 -12.36 -7.26 -2.20
C VAL A 194 -13.37 -8.35 -2.54
N ASN A 195 -13.34 -8.90 -3.75
CA ASN A 195 -14.34 -9.89 -4.16
C ASN A 195 -14.10 -11.28 -3.56
N GLN A 196 -12.85 -11.72 -3.44
CA GLN A 196 -12.54 -13.10 -3.07
C GLN A 196 -11.33 -13.24 -2.15
N GLY A 197 -10.66 -12.12 -1.81
CA GLY A 197 -9.42 -12.09 -1.06
C GLY A 197 -9.60 -11.67 0.39
N THR A 198 -8.57 -11.00 0.90
CA THR A 198 -8.45 -10.56 2.30
C THR A 198 -9.33 -9.35 2.64
N GLY A 199 -9.89 -8.64 1.66
CA GLY A 199 -10.65 -7.39 1.82
C GLY A 199 -12.17 -7.54 1.65
N ARG A 200 -12.75 -8.73 1.78
CA ARG A 200 -14.19 -8.99 1.52
C ARG A 200 -15.15 -8.09 2.29
N ASN A 201 -14.76 -7.62 3.46
CA ASN A 201 -15.58 -6.74 4.30
C ASN A 201 -15.72 -5.32 3.72
N ALA A 202 -14.97 -5.00 2.66
CA ALA A 202 -15.10 -3.75 1.92
C ALA A 202 -16.07 -3.82 0.73
N ARG A 203 -16.76 -4.94 0.52
CA ARG A 203 -17.75 -5.06 -0.56
C ARG A 203 -18.92 -4.08 -0.36
N ILE A 204 -19.31 -3.48 -1.47
CA ILE A 204 -20.49 -2.61 -1.57
C ILE A 204 -21.36 -3.17 -2.69
N ASP A 205 -22.63 -3.42 -2.41
CA ASP A 205 -23.56 -3.91 -3.42
C ASP A 205 -23.66 -2.89 -4.58
N SER A 206 -23.55 -3.38 -5.81
CA SER A 206 -23.61 -2.61 -7.06
C SER A 206 -22.43 -1.65 -7.31
N ILE A 207 -21.34 -1.73 -6.52
CA ILE A 207 -20.15 -0.91 -6.74
C ILE A 207 -18.90 -1.83 -6.73
N GLU A 208 -18.15 -1.81 -7.80
CA GLU A 208 -16.88 -2.51 -7.86
C GLU A 208 -15.78 -1.74 -7.10
N VAL A 209 -15.39 -2.28 -5.96
CA VAL A 209 -14.37 -1.71 -5.09
C VAL A 209 -13.03 -2.39 -5.37
N CYS A 210 -11.98 -1.59 -5.50
CA CYS A 210 -10.59 -2.05 -5.51
C CYS A 210 -9.94 -1.67 -4.18
N GLY A 211 -9.31 -2.64 -3.49
CA GLY A 211 -8.70 -2.35 -2.20
C GLY A 211 -7.59 -3.31 -1.82
N LYS A 212 -6.82 -2.93 -0.80
CA LYS A 212 -5.77 -3.76 -0.22
C LYS A 212 -5.73 -3.58 1.29
N THR A 213 -5.78 -4.71 1.99
CA THR A 213 -5.60 -4.78 3.44
C THR A 213 -4.12 -4.68 3.81
N GLY A 214 -3.83 -3.99 4.89
CA GLY A 214 -2.55 -3.99 5.58
C GLY A 214 -2.77 -4.32 7.06
N THR A 215 -1.75 -4.88 7.67
CA THR A 215 -1.66 -5.08 9.11
C THR A 215 -0.26 -4.61 9.50
N VAL A 216 -0.18 -3.62 10.37
CA VAL A 216 1.10 -3.09 10.85
C VAL A 216 1.36 -3.69 12.22
N GLU A 217 2.45 -4.43 12.35
CA GLU A 217 2.82 -5.10 13.60
C GLU A 217 3.07 -4.10 14.73
N ASN A 218 2.51 -4.39 15.90
CA ASN A 218 2.78 -3.65 17.12
C ASN A 218 3.28 -4.63 18.21
N LYS A 219 4.52 -4.45 18.64
CA LYS A 219 5.17 -5.36 19.60
C LYS A 219 4.57 -5.31 21.02
N THR A 220 3.87 -4.25 21.35
CA THR A 220 3.38 -3.99 22.72
C THR A 220 1.89 -4.21 22.86
N PHE A 221 1.13 -3.91 21.81
CA PHE A 221 -0.33 -3.96 21.79
C PHE A 221 -0.81 -4.75 20.57
N ASN A 222 -2.11 -4.71 20.30
CA ASN A 222 -2.68 -5.25 19.07
C ASN A 222 -2.10 -4.52 17.84
N ASP A 223 -1.98 -5.26 16.76
CA ASP A 223 -1.58 -4.70 15.45
C ASP A 223 -2.55 -3.62 14.97
N HIS A 224 -2.08 -2.75 14.07
CA HIS A 224 -2.90 -1.72 13.48
C HIS A 224 -3.59 -2.21 12.21
N SER A 225 -4.87 -1.90 12.09
CA SER A 225 -5.71 -2.26 10.95
C SER A 225 -5.61 -1.18 9.87
N VAL A 226 -5.21 -1.57 8.66
CA VAL A 226 -5.02 -0.64 7.53
C VAL A 226 -5.78 -1.14 6.30
N PHE A 227 -6.37 -0.21 5.56
CA PHE A 227 -6.99 -0.49 4.28
C PHE A 227 -6.86 0.71 3.34
N ILE A 228 -6.38 0.49 2.13
CA ILE A 228 -6.41 1.47 1.05
C ILE A 228 -7.35 0.99 -0.04
N SER A 229 -8.12 1.90 -0.61
CA SER A 229 -9.09 1.53 -1.65
C SER A 229 -9.49 2.70 -2.51
N PHE A 230 -10.12 2.37 -3.63
CA PHE A 230 -10.80 3.32 -4.49
C PHE A 230 -12.04 2.65 -5.12
N ALA A 231 -12.99 3.45 -5.52
CA ALA A 231 -14.24 3.01 -6.16
C ALA A 231 -14.86 4.12 -7.03
N PRO A 232 -15.65 3.72 -8.07
CA PRO A 232 -15.73 2.41 -8.69
C PRO A 232 -14.41 1.99 -9.36
N MET A 233 -14.25 0.70 -9.72
CA MET A 233 -13.06 0.19 -10.43
C MET A 233 -12.85 0.91 -11.76
N ASP A 234 -13.92 1.02 -12.52
CA ASP A 234 -13.98 1.81 -13.74
C ASP A 234 -14.56 3.20 -13.41
N ASN A 235 -13.94 4.25 -13.93
CA ASN A 235 -14.28 5.64 -13.64
C ASN A 235 -14.25 5.97 -12.12
N PRO A 236 -13.12 5.85 -11.43
CA PRO A 236 -12.99 6.07 -9.98
C PRO A 236 -13.43 7.47 -9.55
N GLN A 237 -14.22 7.55 -8.47
CA GLN A 237 -14.74 8.78 -7.91
C GLN A 237 -14.14 9.13 -6.55
N ILE A 238 -13.67 8.12 -5.82
CA ILE A 238 -13.08 8.26 -4.48
C ILE A 238 -11.90 7.33 -4.31
N ALA A 239 -10.85 7.83 -3.70
CA ALA A 239 -9.74 7.04 -3.16
C ALA A 239 -9.61 7.33 -1.66
N ILE A 240 -9.40 6.28 -0.86
CA ILE A 240 -9.42 6.39 0.59
C ILE A 240 -8.34 5.51 1.22
N ALA A 241 -7.78 5.98 2.33
CA ALA A 241 -7.00 5.18 3.26
C ALA A 241 -7.61 5.26 4.65
N VAL A 242 -7.77 4.12 5.28
CA VAL A 242 -8.25 4.01 6.67
C VAL A 242 -7.18 3.33 7.50
N TYR A 243 -6.82 3.97 8.60
CA TYR A 243 -5.89 3.47 9.60
C TYR A 243 -6.58 3.45 10.95
N VAL A 244 -6.62 2.28 11.58
CA VAL A 244 -7.23 2.10 12.90
C VAL A 244 -6.18 1.52 13.85
N GLU A 245 -5.74 2.35 14.79
CA GLU A 245 -4.77 1.92 15.80
C GLU A 245 -5.35 0.78 16.64
N PHE A 246 -4.52 -0.22 16.92
CA PHE A 246 -4.86 -1.41 17.70
C PHE A 246 -6.04 -2.23 17.14
N GLY A 247 -6.40 -1.98 15.89
CA GLY A 247 -7.56 -2.58 15.22
C GLY A 247 -7.33 -4.03 14.75
N THR A 248 -6.21 -4.65 15.10
CA THR A 248 -5.83 -5.99 14.65
C THR A 248 -5.67 -6.04 13.11
N TRP A 249 -6.48 -6.79 12.40
CA TRP A 249 -6.33 -7.02 10.96
C TRP A 249 -7.08 -5.97 10.12
N GLY A 250 -6.51 -5.59 8.98
CA GLY A 250 -7.09 -4.62 8.04
C GLY A 250 -8.50 -4.98 7.58
N SER A 251 -8.84 -6.26 7.49
CA SER A 251 -10.18 -6.72 7.13
C SER A 251 -11.23 -6.51 8.22
N LYS A 252 -10.81 -6.37 9.49
CA LYS A 252 -11.74 -6.31 10.63
C LYS A 252 -12.37 -4.93 10.81
N TRP A 253 -11.57 -3.87 10.76
CA TRP A 253 -12.03 -2.51 11.01
C TRP A 253 -11.84 -1.57 9.83
N ALA A 254 -10.62 -1.48 9.29
CA ALA A 254 -10.32 -0.50 8.24
C ALA A 254 -11.10 -0.76 6.95
N ALA A 255 -11.26 -2.01 6.52
CA ALA A 255 -11.99 -2.33 5.30
C ALA A 255 -13.51 -2.03 5.40
N PRO A 256 -14.25 -2.42 6.44
CA PRO A 256 -15.66 -2.05 6.57
C PRO A 256 -15.88 -0.54 6.76
N ILE A 257 -15.00 0.16 7.50
CA ILE A 257 -15.09 1.63 7.61
C ILE A 257 -14.93 2.28 6.24
N ALA A 258 -13.93 1.87 5.45
CA ALA A 258 -13.73 2.37 4.10
C ALA A 258 -14.95 2.12 3.20
N SER A 259 -15.58 0.92 3.31
CA SER A 259 -16.77 0.61 2.52
C SER A 259 -17.94 1.54 2.82
N LEU A 260 -18.19 1.84 4.10
CA LEU A 260 -19.27 2.76 4.52
C LEU A 260 -19.02 4.17 3.99
N MET A 261 -17.79 4.67 4.08
CA MET A 261 -17.43 5.99 3.58
C MET A 261 -17.56 6.08 2.05
N MET A 262 -17.11 5.07 1.31
CA MET A 262 -17.24 5.02 -0.14
C MET A 262 -18.70 4.90 -0.58
N GLU A 263 -19.49 4.06 0.08
CA GLU A 263 -20.93 3.93 -0.22
C GLU A 263 -21.66 5.24 -0.02
N SER A 264 -21.47 5.88 1.14
CA SER A 264 -22.08 7.17 1.46
C SER A 264 -21.69 8.25 0.44
N PHE A 265 -20.42 8.29 0.03
CA PHE A 265 -19.94 9.26 -0.94
C PHE A 265 -20.54 9.05 -2.35
N ILE A 266 -20.58 7.80 -2.81
CA ILE A 266 -21.01 7.47 -4.19
C ILE A 266 -22.54 7.48 -4.33
N LYS A 267 -23.27 6.93 -3.34
CA LYS A 267 -24.75 6.82 -3.37
C LYS A 267 -25.47 8.00 -2.70
N GLY A 268 -24.73 8.85 -1.95
CA GLY A 268 -25.30 9.94 -1.17
C GLY A 268 -25.92 9.50 0.17
N SER A 269 -26.09 8.21 0.41
CA SER A 269 -26.62 7.64 1.65
C SER A 269 -26.15 6.19 1.83
N LEU A 270 -26.24 5.69 3.04
CA LEU A 270 -26.01 4.28 3.36
C LEU A 270 -27.29 3.47 3.15
N THR A 271 -27.16 2.22 2.72
CA THR A 271 -28.23 1.23 2.73
C THR A 271 -28.56 0.79 4.16
N GLU A 272 -29.74 0.22 4.42
CA GLU A 272 -30.13 -0.28 5.75
C GLU A 272 -29.09 -1.25 6.33
N LYS A 273 -28.63 -2.21 5.51
CA LYS A 273 -27.58 -3.15 5.89
C LYS A 273 -26.26 -2.44 6.28
N SER A 274 -25.93 -1.36 5.61
CA SER A 274 -24.73 -0.56 5.91
C SER A 274 -24.91 0.28 7.16
N ILE A 275 -26.12 0.75 7.45
CA ILE A 275 -26.46 1.43 8.72
C ILE A 275 -26.27 0.47 9.91
N GLU A 276 -26.76 -0.77 9.79
CA GLU A 276 -26.52 -1.79 10.82
C GLU A 276 -25.04 -2.02 11.05
N LYS A 277 -24.25 -2.19 9.97
CA LYS A 277 -22.79 -2.32 10.05
C LYS A 277 -22.14 -1.10 10.74
N ALA A 278 -22.56 0.10 10.40
CA ALA A 278 -22.06 1.34 11.01
C ALA A 278 -22.35 1.38 12.52
N ASN A 279 -23.57 0.99 12.92
CA ASN A 279 -23.96 0.91 14.33
C ASN A 279 -23.12 -0.10 15.11
N GLN A 280 -22.87 -1.28 14.52
CA GLN A 280 -21.99 -2.29 15.15
C GLN A 280 -20.56 -1.77 15.35
N ILE A 281 -20.03 -1.06 14.35
CA ILE A 281 -18.67 -0.47 14.42
C ILE A 281 -18.64 0.64 15.47
N SER A 282 -19.65 1.51 15.52
CA SER A 282 -19.69 2.64 16.47
C SER A 282 -19.78 2.21 17.95
N GLN A 283 -20.29 1.02 18.21
CA GLN A 283 -20.41 0.46 19.56
C GLN A 283 -19.19 -0.38 19.97
N ALA A 284 -18.26 -0.60 19.05
CA ALA A 284 -17.11 -1.44 19.32
C ALA A 284 -16.07 -0.74 20.19
N VAL A 285 -15.57 -1.44 21.20
CA VAL A 285 -14.45 -1.00 22.04
C VAL A 285 -13.18 -1.63 21.48
N ILE A 286 -12.32 -0.83 20.85
CA ILE A 286 -11.05 -1.30 20.26
C ILE A 286 -9.91 -1.18 21.26
N LEU A 287 -9.93 -0.17 22.13
CA LEU A 287 -8.94 0.01 23.18
C LEU A 287 -9.12 -1.07 24.25
N ASN A 288 -8.04 -1.70 24.66
CA ASN A 288 -8.07 -2.63 25.77
C ASN A 288 -8.40 -1.83 27.06
N PRO A 289 -9.51 -2.11 27.75
CA PRO A 289 -9.91 -1.36 28.95
C PRO A 289 -8.89 -1.42 30.11
N ASN A 290 -7.88 -2.30 30.01
CA ASN A 290 -6.82 -2.46 31.02
C ASN A 290 -5.51 -1.71 30.67
N THR A 291 -5.47 -0.94 29.59
CA THR A 291 -4.33 -0.07 29.32
C THR A 291 -4.57 1.29 29.97
N ASP A 292 -4.19 1.44 31.21
CA ASP A 292 -3.93 2.75 31.80
C ASP A 292 -2.87 3.46 30.94
N PHE A 293 -3.26 4.56 30.32
CA PHE A 293 -2.32 5.46 29.69
C PHE A 293 -1.41 6.02 30.82
N LYS A 294 -0.20 5.47 30.92
CA LYS A 294 0.87 6.02 31.76
C LYS A 294 1.62 7.08 30.99
#